data_f97bcf9c5d1fffa5e7d7ec0ac359ac23
#
_entry.id   f97bcf9c5d1fffa5e7d7ec0ac359ac23
#
_cell.length_a   1.000
_cell.length_b   1.000
_cell.length_c   1.000
_cell.angle_alpha   90.00
_cell.angle_beta   90.00
_cell.angle_gamma   90.00
#
_symmetry.space_group_name_H-M   'P 1'
#
loop_
_entity.id
_entity.type
_entity.pdbx_description
1 polymer ?
#
loop_
_entity_poly.entity_id
_entity_poly.type
_entity_poly.pdbx_seq_one_letter_code
_entity_poly.pdbx_strand_id
1 'polypeptide(L)'
;MYKRQALGLVASLAVFIGLRSGANGGPLAVEDAEVRHVLMAPVSHAQVLRHPAIQRLRTFAFAGAIAGGTANQLLGRRVPDAPALGLFALYGAIAGALIGVLFVISALLAHGLGLARWMTTAIATLLVGWQVAVTFGETNVAGPFDIVGSLSLGWSRVNFIDFVGVLIVMAITVLSITLVGRFSLEALARRSALVSQLKFAVTLQDVRTVVLLRRQLSQEHMRVKPWVKVPRLLRRDVVVGRGIRSMMHFPLRRVVRMKLLNITAVVALVIAWRGTTPVVIVAGLALFVLGLDVVEPLSQEVDQPDRTDSLPVERGYLMTKHLIVPALTSLLFLPAGVVVAFLMEPQASTIGYAFLLGIPALLGGVAGAAINSVQGAPDPLGGANAGLALSLIHI
;
A
#
# COMPACT_ATOMS: atom_id res chain seq x y z
N MET A 1 4.96 19.90 -20.55
CA MET A 1 4.72 18.55 -21.03
C MET A 1 4.85 17.50 -19.92
N TYR A 2 5.94 17.47 -19.17
CA TYR A 2 6.21 16.48 -18.11
C TYR A 2 5.13 16.31 -17.00
N LYS A 3 4.43 17.36 -16.58
CA LYS A 3 3.42 17.29 -15.50
C LYS A 3 2.20 16.42 -15.87
N ARG A 4 1.79 16.45 -17.13
CA ARG A 4 0.65 15.69 -17.66
C ARG A 4 0.95 14.18 -17.67
N GLN A 5 2.12 13.81 -18.15
CA GLN A 5 2.59 12.44 -18.24
C GLN A 5 2.87 11.82 -16.85
N ALA A 6 3.40 12.63 -15.91
CA ALA A 6 3.63 12.18 -14.54
C ALA A 6 2.32 11.81 -13.78
N LEU A 7 1.23 12.55 -14.05
CA LEU A 7 -0.09 12.21 -13.48
C LEU A 7 -0.69 10.96 -14.15
N GLY A 8 -0.43 10.75 -15.45
CA GLY A 8 -0.74 9.49 -16.14
C GLY A 8 -0.02 8.28 -15.53
N LEU A 9 1.17 8.47 -14.96
CA LEU A 9 1.91 7.44 -14.25
C LEU A 9 1.17 6.96 -12.98
N VAL A 10 0.52 7.86 -12.25
CA VAL A 10 -0.30 7.50 -11.08
C VAL A 10 -1.48 6.62 -11.50
N ALA A 11 -2.14 6.96 -12.61
CA ALA A 11 -3.23 6.16 -13.16
C ALA A 11 -2.75 4.77 -13.61
N SER A 12 -1.59 4.68 -14.27
CA SER A 12 -1.00 3.40 -14.68
C SER A 12 -0.66 2.50 -13.49
N LEU A 13 -0.14 3.08 -12.40
CA LEU A 13 0.11 2.34 -11.16
C LEU A 13 -1.19 1.86 -10.49
N ALA A 14 -2.25 2.68 -10.52
CA ALA A 14 -3.56 2.26 -10.01
C ALA A 14 -4.11 1.06 -10.80
N VAL A 15 -3.99 1.07 -12.13
CA VAL A 15 -4.37 -0.05 -12.99
C VAL A 15 -3.49 -1.28 -12.73
N PHE A 16 -2.18 -1.10 -12.54
CA PHE A 16 -1.26 -2.19 -12.18
C PHE A 16 -1.71 -2.89 -10.88
N ILE A 17 -1.96 -2.10 -9.82
CA ILE A 17 -2.39 -2.64 -8.53
C ILE A 17 -3.77 -3.30 -8.66
N GLY A 18 -4.67 -2.70 -9.43
CA GLY A 18 -5.99 -3.24 -9.71
C GLY A 18 -5.95 -4.60 -10.40
N LEU A 19 -5.26 -4.71 -11.54
CA LEU A 19 -5.10 -5.97 -12.27
C LEU A 19 -4.53 -7.08 -11.38
N ARG A 20 -3.53 -6.75 -10.58
CA ARG A 20 -2.91 -7.70 -9.67
C ARG A 20 -3.82 -8.09 -8.50
N SER A 21 -4.61 -7.15 -7.99
CA SER A 21 -5.63 -7.42 -6.95
C SER A 21 -6.73 -8.35 -7.48
N GLY A 22 -7.17 -8.14 -8.70
CA GLY A 22 -8.15 -8.99 -9.38
C GLY A 22 -7.69 -10.44 -9.51
N ALA A 23 -6.43 -10.67 -9.92
CA ALA A 23 -5.86 -12.01 -10.04
C ALA A 23 -5.64 -12.73 -8.70
N ASN A 24 -5.66 -12.02 -7.57
CA ASN A 24 -5.43 -12.55 -6.22
C ASN A 24 -6.72 -12.80 -5.42
N GLY A 25 -7.87 -12.95 -6.05
CA GLY A 25 -9.13 -13.28 -5.37
C GLY A 25 -10.25 -12.26 -5.55
N GLY A 26 -10.06 -11.31 -6.46
CA GLY A 26 -11.07 -10.33 -6.84
C GLY A 26 -11.16 -9.10 -5.94
N PRO A 27 -11.81 -8.04 -6.43
CA PRO A 27 -11.91 -6.76 -5.73
C PRO A 27 -13.08 -6.71 -4.74
N LEU A 28 -14.03 -7.65 -4.83
CA LEU A 28 -15.22 -7.64 -4.02
C LEU A 28 -15.01 -8.29 -2.66
N ALA A 29 -15.47 -7.63 -1.63
CA ALA A 29 -15.60 -8.19 -0.29
C ALA A 29 -17.11 -8.36 -0.02
N VAL A 30 -17.57 -9.59 -0.08
CA VAL A 30 -18.94 -9.99 0.22
C VAL A 30 -18.95 -10.57 1.63
N GLU A 31 -20.00 -10.44 2.39
CA GLU A 31 -20.06 -11.03 3.73
C GLU A 31 -20.16 -12.57 3.66
N ASP A 32 -19.56 -13.26 4.63
CA ASP A 32 -19.53 -14.72 4.65
C ASP A 32 -20.95 -15.32 4.66
N ALA A 33 -21.88 -14.67 5.36
CA ALA A 33 -23.29 -15.03 5.36
C ALA A 33 -23.95 -14.90 3.98
N GLU A 34 -23.65 -13.82 3.23
CA GLU A 34 -24.17 -13.63 1.87
C GLU A 34 -23.61 -14.69 0.91
N VAL A 35 -22.33 -15.05 1.05
CA VAL A 35 -21.74 -16.11 0.22
C VAL A 35 -22.43 -17.46 0.47
N ARG A 36 -22.63 -17.83 1.74
CA ARG A 36 -23.19 -19.13 2.12
C ARG A 36 -24.69 -19.25 1.88
N HIS A 37 -25.45 -18.19 2.09
CA HIS A 37 -26.91 -18.25 2.02
C HIS A 37 -27.50 -17.70 0.72
N VAL A 38 -26.89 -16.66 0.15
CA VAL A 38 -27.44 -16.00 -1.05
C VAL A 38 -26.78 -16.52 -2.32
N LEU A 39 -25.44 -16.60 -2.35
CA LEU A 39 -24.75 -17.04 -3.57
C LEU A 39 -24.82 -18.55 -3.82
N MET A 40 -25.13 -19.36 -2.81
CA MET A 40 -25.42 -20.79 -2.98
C MET A 40 -26.88 -21.08 -3.29
N ALA A 41 -27.80 -20.09 -3.21
CA ALA A 41 -29.18 -20.21 -3.63
C ALA A 41 -29.28 -20.16 -5.17
N PRO A 42 -30.37 -20.66 -5.77
CA PRO A 42 -30.57 -20.65 -7.22
C PRO A 42 -30.94 -19.24 -7.74
N VAL A 43 -30.13 -18.26 -7.43
CA VAL A 43 -30.26 -16.86 -7.89
C VAL A 43 -29.14 -16.50 -8.85
N SER A 44 -29.36 -15.53 -9.73
CA SER A 44 -28.34 -15.09 -10.65
C SER A 44 -27.21 -14.34 -9.88
N HIS A 45 -26.02 -14.91 -9.87
CA HIS A 45 -24.83 -14.33 -9.22
C HIS A 45 -24.57 -12.89 -9.69
N ALA A 46 -24.86 -12.61 -10.96
CA ALA A 46 -24.71 -11.27 -11.53
C ALA A 46 -25.57 -10.23 -10.82
N GLN A 47 -26.80 -10.55 -10.46
CA GLN A 47 -27.70 -9.61 -9.77
C GLN A 47 -27.22 -9.33 -8.35
N VAL A 48 -26.82 -10.37 -7.63
CA VAL A 48 -26.32 -10.24 -6.25
C VAL A 48 -25.01 -9.44 -6.20
N LEU A 49 -24.06 -9.74 -7.09
CA LEU A 49 -22.72 -9.13 -7.06
C LEU A 49 -22.65 -7.73 -7.68
N ARG A 50 -23.66 -7.31 -8.46
CA ARG A 50 -23.71 -5.94 -9.03
C ARG A 50 -23.72 -4.86 -7.95
N HIS A 51 -24.52 -5.03 -6.91
CA HIS A 51 -24.64 -4.03 -5.85
C HIS A 51 -23.32 -3.82 -5.10
N PRO A 52 -22.62 -4.84 -4.58
CA PRO A 52 -21.28 -4.68 -3.99
C PRO A 52 -20.24 -4.09 -4.95
N ALA A 53 -20.30 -4.43 -6.26
CA ALA A 53 -19.42 -3.88 -7.26
C ALA A 53 -19.62 -2.37 -7.44
N ILE A 54 -20.87 -1.92 -7.55
CA ILE A 54 -21.20 -0.50 -7.66
C ILE A 54 -20.83 0.25 -6.39
N GLN A 55 -21.07 -0.30 -5.20
CA GLN A 55 -20.65 0.30 -3.95
C GLN A 55 -19.12 0.48 -3.91
N ARG A 56 -18.37 -0.53 -4.35
CA ARG A 56 -16.92 -0.46 -4.41
C ARG A 56 -16.45 0.61 -5.38
N LEU A 57 -17.04 0.70 -6.56
CA LEU A 57 -16.75 1.76 -7.53
C LEU A 57 -17.01 3.14 -6.93
N ARG A 58 -18.16 3.36 -6.30
CA ARG A 58 -18.50 4.64 -5.66
C ARG A 58 -17.50 5.01 -4.56
N THR A 59 -17.14 4.06 -3.69
CA THR A 59 -16.21 4.29 -2.58
C THR A 59 -14.83 4.71 -3.11
N PHE A 60 -14.29 4.00 -4.12
CA PHE A 60 -12.99 4.34 -4.68
C PHE A 60 -13.02 5.58 -5.56
N ALA A 61 -14.10 5.85 -6.27
CA ALA A 61 -14.30 7.10 -6.98
C ALA A 61 -14.32 8.29 -6.01
N PHE A 62 -15.06 8.18 -4.91
CA PHE A 62 -15.16 9.23 -3.89
C PHE A 62 -13.82 9.45 -3.16
N ALA A 63 -13.17 8.38 -2.72
CA ALA A 63 -11.85 8.46 -2.09
C ALA A 63 -10.81 9.06 -3.05
N GLY A 64 -10.83 8.64 -4.31
CA GLY A 64 -9.98 9.19 -5.37
C GLY A 64 -10.27 10.67 -5.62
N ALA A 65 -11.55 11.07 -5.64
CA ALA A 65 -11.95 12.46 -5.80
C ALA A 65 -11.41 13.36 -4.67
N ILE A 66 -11.54 12.92 -3.43
CA ILE A 66 -10.99 13.66 -2.27
C ILE A 66 -9.46 13.76 -2.40
N ALA A 67 -8.78 12.64 -2.63
CA ALA A 67 -7.31 12.63 -2.73
C ALA A 67 -6.81 13.48 -3.91
N GLY A 68 -7.42 13.35 -5.08
CA GLY A 68 -7.06 14.12 -6.26
C GLY A 68 -7.38 15.61 -6.13
N GLY A 69 -8.54 15.95 -5.57
CA GLY A 69 -8.94 17.32 -5.32
C GLY A 69 -8.01 18.04 -4.35
N THR A 70 -7.69 17.42 -3.23
CA THR A 70 -6.77 17.97 -2.22
C THR A 70 -5.34 18.08 -2.77
N ALA A 71 -4.83 17.05 -3.47
CA ALA A 71 -3.51 17.08 -4.07
C ALA A 71 -3.39 18.19 -5.11
N ASN A 72 -4.37 18.32 -5.99
CA ASN A 72 -4.34 19.32 -7.06
C ASN A 72 -4.53 20.74 -6.51
N GLN A 73 -5.34 20.92 -5.46
CA GLN A 73 -5.47 22.21 -4.77
C GLN A 73 -4.16 22.65 -4.11
N LEU A 74 -3.42 21.71 -3.51
CA LEU A 74 -2.10 21.98 -2.93
C LEU A 74 -1.08 22.37 -4.02
N LEU A 75 -1.16 21.72 -5.20
CA LEU A 75 -0.35 22.09 -6.36
C LEU A 75 -0.72 23.49 -6.88
N GLY A 76 -2.00 23.84 -6.91
CA GLY A 76 -2.48 25.14 -7.33
C GLY A 76 -1.93 26.30 -6.49
N ARG A 77 -1.74 26.12 -5.20
CA ARG A 77 -1.12 27.11 -4.31
C ARG A 77 0.34 27.45 -4.66
N ARG A 78 0.99 26.66 -5.49
CA ARG A 78 2.39 26.84 -5.93
C ARG A 78 2.53 27.43 -7.32
N VAL A 79 1.41 27.62 -8.01
CA VAL A 79 1.38 28.25 -9.33
C VAL A 79 1.19 29.76 -9.15
N PRO A 80 2.17 30.59 -9.56
CA PRO A 80 1.99 32.04 -9.57
C PRO A 80 0.79 32.40 -10.44
N ASP A 81 0.00 33.37 -10.04
CA ASP A 81 -1.20 33.86 -10.76
C ASP A 81 -2.23 32.75 -11.07
N ALA A 82 -2.33 31.73 -10.18
CA ALA A 82 -3.26 30.65 -10.36
C ALA A 82 -4.71 31.16 -10.38
N PRO A 83 -5.55 30.70 -11.33
CA PRO A 83 -6.98 30.92 -11.28
C PRO A 83 -7.58 30.36 -10.00
N ALA A 84 -8.87 30.60 -9.76
CA ALA A 84 -9.54 30.17 -8.52
C ALA A 84 -9.16 28.75 -8.08
N LEU A 85 -8.66 28.60 -6.86
CA LEU A 85 -8.22 27.32 -6.28
C LEU A 85 -9.30 26.23 -6.32
N GLY A 86 -10.59 26.64 -6.38
CA GLY A 86 -11.72 25.74 -6.56
C GLY A 86 -11.67 24.96 -7.89
N LEU A 87 -11.20 25.57 -8.98
CA LEU A 87 -11.05 24.90 -10.26
C LEU A 87 -9.96 23.82 -10.20
N PHE A 88 -8.84 24.09 -9.54
CA PHE A 88 -7.81 23.07 -9.32
C PHE A 88 -8.37 21.86 -8.54
N ALA A 89 -9.13 22.14 -7.47
CA ALA A 89 -9.76 21.09 -6.68
C ALA A 89 -10.76 20.27 -7.51
N LEU A 90 -11.58 20.93 -8.33
CA LEU A 90 -12.58 20.27 -9.17
C LEU A 90 -11.94 19.32 -10.21
N TYR A 91 -11.00 19.83 -11.01
CA TYR A 91 -10.33 19.01 -12.00
C TYR A 91 -9.49 17.90 -11.38
N GLY A 92 -8.83 18.16 -10.26
CA GLY A 92 -8.14 17.15 -9.47
C GLY A 92 -9.08 16.08 -8.93
N ALA A 93 -10.28 16.45 -8.48
CA ALA A 93 -11.29 15.52 -8.01
C ALA A 93 -11.80 14.63 -9.15
N ILE A 94 -12.05 15.18 -10.34
CA ILE A 94 -12.48 14.39 -11.50
C ILE A 94 -11.38 13.38 -11.91
N ALA A 95 -10.14 13.83 -12.03
CA ALA A 95 -9.02 12.95 -12.38
C ALA A 95 -8.79 11.87 -11.31
N GLY A 96 -8.84 12.24 -10.03
CA GLY A 96 -8.72 11.31 -8.91
C GLY A 96 -9.86 10.28 -8.86
N ALA A 97 -11.09 10.70 -9.13
CA ALA A 97 -12.24 9.79 -9.25
C ALA A 97 -12.01 8.77 -10.36
N LEU A 98 -11.54 9.20 -11.53
CA LEU A 98 -11.21 8.30 -12.64
C LEU A 98 -10.10 7.31 -12.28
N ILE A 99 -9.07 7.74 -11.57
CA ILE A 99 -8.01 6.84 -11.07
C ILE A 99 -8.59 5.78 -10.13
N GLY A 100 -9.46 6.18 -9.21
CA GLY A 100 -10.16 5.26 -8.31
C GLY A 100 -11.06 4.25 -9.06
N VAL A 101 -11.78 4.72 -10.08
CA VAL A 101 -12.59 3.86 -10.96
C VAL A 101 -11.68 2.91 -11.75
N LEU A 102 -10.60 3.39 -12.36
CA LEU A 102 -9.64 2.57 -13.11
C LEU A 102 -9.04 1.45 -12.25
N PHE A 103 -8.72 1.73 -10.99
CA PHE A 103 -8.28 0.70 -10.05
C PHE A 103 -9.31 -0.42 -9.87
N VAL A 104 -10.58 -0.08 -9.66
CA VAL A 104 -11.63 -1.09 -9.42
C VAL A 104 -11.97 -1.85 -10.70
N ILE A 105 -12.16 -1.16 -11.83
CA ILE A 105 -12.53 -1.83 -13.09
C ILE A 105 -11.44 -2.76 -13.59
N SER A 106 -10.17 -2.39 -13.46
CA SER A 106 -9.06 -3.27 -13.81
C SER A 106 -9.04 -4.54 -12.95
N ALA A 107 -9.38 -4.44 -11.67
CA ALA A 107 -9.51 -5.59 -10.79
C ALA A 107 -10.74 -6.46 -11.12
N LEU A 108 -11.89 -5.84 -11.44
CA LEU A 108 -13.10 -6.55 -11.87
C LEU A 108 -12.86 -7.30 -13.19
N LEU A 109 -12.23 -6.65 -14.16
CA LEU A 109 -11.89 -7.26 -15.45
C LEU A 109 -10.92 -8.44 -15.30
N ALA A 110 -9.85 -8.26 -14.53
CA ALA A 110 -8.87 -9.33 -14.31
C ALA A 110 -9.52 -10.57 -13.69
N HIS A 111 -10.44 -10.38 -12.74
CA HIS A 111 -11.15 -11.48 -12.09
C HIS A 111 -12.26 -12.06 -12.96
N GLY A 112 -13.08 -11.22 -13.60
CA GLY A 112 -14.19 -11.65 -14.46
C GLY A 112 -13.75 -12.40 -15.73
N LEU A 113 -12.57 -12.05 -16.26
CA LEU A 113 -11.94 -12.74 -17.39
C LEU A 113 -11.09 -13.94 -16.96
N GLY A 114 -10.96 -14.20 -15.65
CA GLY A 114 -10.15 -15.31 -15.14
C GLY A 114 -8.66 -15.22 -15.52
N LEU A 115 -8.12 -14.00 -15.64
CA LEU A 115 -6.75 -13.80 -16.10
C LEU A 115 -5.74 -14.41 -15.12
N ALA A 116 -4.81 -15.20 -15.66
CA ALA A 116 -3.74 -15.78 -14.88
C ALA A 116 -2.83 -14.68 -14.30
N ARG A 117 -2.23 -14.94 -13.13
CA ARG A 117 -1.38 -13.97 -12.42
C ARG A 117 -0.20 -13.46 -13.25
N TRP A 118 0.38 -14.32 -14.08
CA TRP A 118 1.48 -13.92 -14.96
C TRP A 118 1.00 -12.97 -16.07
N MET A 119 -0.20 -13.22 -16.64
CA MET A 119 -0.80 -12.36 -17.67
C MET A 119 -1.10 -10.97 -17.13
N THR A 120 -1.77 -10.90 -15.98
CA THR A 120 -2.06 -9.60 -15.34
C THR A 120 -0.79 -8.84 -15.00
N THR A 121 0.26 -9.55 -14.55
CA THR A 121 1.56 -8.91 -14.28
C THR A 121 2.22 -8.42 -15.58
N ALA A 122 2.22 -9.21 -16.65
CA ALA A 122 2.79 -8.85 -17.94
C ALA A 122 2.08 -7.62 -18.55
N ILE A 123 0.75 -7.65 -18.62
CA ILE A 123 -0.07 -6.53 -19.12
C ILE A 123 0.18 -5.26 -18.30
N ALA A 124 0.14 -5.40 -16.97
CA ALA A 124 0.34 -4.27 -16.07
C ALA A 124 1.75 -3.67 -16.20
N THR A 125 2.79 -4.51 -16.30
CA THR A 125 4.18 -4.05 -16.48
C THR A 125 4.36 -3.38 -17.84
N LEU A 126 3.72 -3.89 -18.89
CA LEU A 126 3.78 -3.31 -20.23
C LEU A 126 3.11 -1.91 -20.24
N LEU A 127 1.94 -1.76 -19.62
CA LEU A 127 1.24 -0.47 -19.55
C LEU A 127 2.04 0.56 -18.73
N VAL A 128 2.59 0.16 -17.58
CA VAL A 128 3.45 1.05 -16.79
C VAL A 128 4.74 1.37 -17.53
N GLY A 129 5.38 0.38 -18.15
CA GLY A 129 6.59 0.58 -18.95
C GLY A 129 6.37 1.56 -20.12
N TRP A 130 5.24 1.43 -20.80
CA TRP A 130 4.85 2.38 -21.86
C TRP A 130 4.68 3.79 -21.28
N GLN A 131 3.93 3.95 -20.19
CA GLN A 131 3.73 5.25 -19.56
C GLN A 131 5.04 5.86 -19.05
N VAL A 132 5.94 5.06 -18.50
CA VAL A 132 7.29 5.48 -18.07
C VAL A 132 8.11 5.92 -19.28
N ALA A 133 8.14 5.15 -20.36
CA ALA A 133 8.88 5.50 -21.59
C ALA A 133 8.40 6.82 -22.18
N VAL A 134 7.09 7.08 -22.18
CA VAL A 134 6.52 8.35 -22.63
C VAL A 134 6.84 9.50 -21.66
N THR A 135 6.89 9.23 -20.36
CA THR A 135 7.15 10.28 -19.35
C THR A 135 8.62 10.74 -19.37
N PHE A 136 9.54 9.84 -19.58
CA PHE A 136 10.99 10.12 -19.57
C PHE A 136 11.63 10.12 -20.95
N GLY A 137 10.94 9.65 -21.97
CA GLY A 137 11.38 9.68 -23.35
C GLY A 137 10.96 10.96 -24.08
N GLU A 138 11.76 11.40 -25.02
CA GLU A 138 11.42 12.52 -25.93
C GLU A 138 10.44 12.09 -27.04
N THR A 139 9.59 11.12 -26.77
CA THR A 139 8.69 10.58 -27.80
C THR A 139 7.41 11.42 -27.90
N ASN A 140 7.02 11.74 -29.13
CA ASN A 140 5.74 12.41 -29.42
C ASN A 140 4.51 11.47 -29.30
N VAL A 141 4.69 10.26 -28.82
CA VAL A 141 3.64 9.26 -28.67
C VAL A 141 2.90 9.52 -27.38
N ALA A 142 1.56 9.54 -27.41
CA ALA A 142 0.74 9.69 -26.23
C ALA A 142 0.80 8.42 -25.36
N GLY A 143 0.89 8.62 -24.04
CA GLY A 143 0.78 7.54 -23.08
C GLY A 143 -0.67 7.07 -22.90
N PRO A 144 -0.89 5.80 -22.52
CA PRO A 144 -2.23 5.23 -22.41
C PRO A 144 -3.11 5.94 -21.34
N PHE A 145 -2.49 6.62 -20.40
CA PHE A 145 -3.20 7.32 -19.30
C PHE A 145 -2.97 8.83 -19.30
N ASP A 146 -2.40 9.40 -20.36
CA ASP A 146 -2.16 10.83 -20.49
C ASP A 146 -3.45 11.65 -20.44
N ILE A 147 -4.57 11.06 -20.87
CA ILE A 147 -5.90 11.67 -20.81
C ILE A 147 -6.30 11.95 -19.34
N VAL A 148 -6.01 11.04 -18.42
CA VAL A 148 -6.30 11.26 -16.99
C VAL A 148 -5.41 12.38 -16.42
N GLY A 149 -4.15 12.42 -16.87
CA GLY A 149 -3.23 13.51 -16.52
C GLY A 149 -3.65 14.86 -17.07
N SER A 150 -4.16 14.89 -18.31
CA SER A 150 -4.65 16.14 -18.94
C SER A 150 -5.90 16.69 -18.24
N LEU A 151 -6.83 15.83 -17.81
CA LEU A 151 -8.00 16.24 -17.06
C LEU A 151 -7.63 16.96 -15.76
N SER A 152 -6.62 16.50 -15.03
CA SER A 152 -6.18 17.17 -13.81
C SER A 152 -5.65 18.58 -14.04
N LEU A 153 -5.17 18.86 -15.26
CA LEU A 153 -4.67 20.17 -15.72
C LEU A 153 -5.72 20.95 -16.53
N GLY A 154 -6.98 20.50 -16.57
CA GLY A 154 -8.07 21.09 -17.34
C GLY A 154 -8.41 22.54 -16.96
N TRP A 155 -7.98 23.00 -15.78
CA TRP A 155 -8.09 24.40 -15.38
C TRP A 155 -7.34 25.36 -16.30
N SER A 156 -6.31 24.90 -17.00
CA SER A 156 -5.51 25.71 -17.94
C SER A 156 -5.88 25.46 -19.40
N ARG A 157 -6.43 24.28 -19.71
CA ARG A 157 -6.68 23.87 -21.09
C ARG A 157 -7.66 22.69 -21.15
N VAL A 158 -8.87 22.95 -21.60
CA VAL A 158 -9.87 21.90 -21.84
C VAL A 158 -9.73 21.41 -23.28
N ASN A 159 -9.50 20.11 -23.46
CA ASN A 159 -9.49 19.47 -24.77
C ASN A 159 -10.67 18.52 -24.90
N PHE A 160 -11.34 18.52 -26.04
CA PHE A 160 -12.44 17.59 -26.32
C PHE A 160 -12.03 16.11 -26.21
N ILE A 161 -10.77 15.80 -26.55
CA ILE A 161 -10.20 14.43 -26.44
C ILE A 161 -10.24 13.91 -24.98
N ASP A 162 -10.15 14.78 -23.99
CA ASP A 162 -10.18 14.38 -22.58
C ASP A 162 -11.56 13.81 -22.18
N PHE A 163 -12.63 14.31 -22.79
CA PHE A 163 -13.98 13.77 -22.59
C PHE A 163 -14.17 12.41 -23.27
N VAL A 164 -13.54 12.16 -24.41
CA VAL A 164 -13.54 10.84 -25.04
C VAL A 164 -12.92 9.79 -24.13
N GLY A 165 -11.84 10.13 -23.42
CA GLY A 165 -11.22 9.26 -22.41
C GLY A 165 -12.18 8.90 -21.28
N VAL A 166 -12.96 9.88 -20.78
CA VAL A 166 -13.99 9.63 -19.76
C VAL A 166 -15.04 8.65 -20.27
N LEU A 167 -15.53 8.83 -21.50
CA LEU A 167 -16.50 7.95 -22.13
C LEU A 167 -15.97 6.50 -22.28
N ILE A 168 -14.70 6.35 -22.68
CA ILE A 168 -14.05 5.04 -22.75
C ILE A 168 -14.02 4.38 -21.36
N VAL A 169 -13.62 5.10 -20.31
CA VAL A 169 -13.62 4.57 -18.94
C VAL A 169 -15.02 4.18 -18.50
N MET A 170 -16.04 4.98 -18.82
CA MET A 170 -17.44 4.63 -18.55
C MET A 170 -17.88 3.37 -19.28
N ALA A 171 -17.56 3.22 -20.56
CA ALA A 171 -17.89 2.02 -21.34
C ALA A 171 -17.21 0.77 -20.74
N ILE A 172 -15.94 0.86 -20.37
CA ILE A 172 -15.20 -0.22 -19.70
C ILE A 172 -15.82 -0.52 -18.32
N THR A 173 -16.31 0.48 -17.60
CA THR A 173 -16.99 0.31 -16.31
C THR A 173 -18.27 -0.53 -16.49
N VAL A 174 -19.09 -0.19 -17.46
CA VAL A 174 -20.31 -0.96 -17.77
C VAL A 174 -19.95 -2.40 -18.13
N LEU A 175 -18.96 -2.59 -19.00
CA LEU A 175 -18.47 -3.92 -19.36
C LEU A 175 -17.97 -4.70 -18.15
N SER A 176 -17.23 -4.08 -17.26
CA SER A 176 -16.70 -4.75 -16.05
C SER A 176 -17.81 -5.20 -15.11
N ILE A 177 -18.89 -4.41 -14.98
CA ILE A 177 -20.06 -4.75 -14.16
C ILE A 177 -20.83 -5.93 -14.76
N THR A 178 -20.93 -6.04 -16.09
CA THR A 178 -21.59 -7.20 -16.73
C THR A 178 -20.82 -8.49 -16.52
N LEU A 179 -19.50 -8.42 -16.40
CA LEU A 179 -18.65 -9.59 -16.18
C LEU A 179 -18.62 -10.08 -14.72
N VAL A 180 -19.20 -9.35 -13.78
CA VAL A 180 -19.21 -9.73 -12.35
C VAL A 180 -19.89 -11.08 -12.10
N GLY A 181 -20.86 -11.45 -12.92
CA GLY A 181 -21.53 -12.77 -12.85
C GLY A 181 -20.61 -13.97 -13.13
N ARG A 182 -19.42 -13.75 -13.72
CA ARG A 182 -18.44 -14.80 -14.02
C ARG A 182 -17.44 -15.05 -12.89
N PHE A 183 -17.63 -14.41 -11.74
CA PHE A 183 -16.70 -14.53 -10.62
C PHE A 183 -16.72 -15.92 -10.01
N SER A 184 -15.55 -16.43 -9.64
CA SER A 184 -15.38 -17.71 -8.97
C SER A 184 -15.90 -17.60 -7.53
N LEU A 185 -16.92 -18.42 -7.20
CA LEU A 185 -17.51 -18.49 -5.85
C LEU A 185 -16.47 -18.92 -4.80
N GLU A 186 -15.57 -19.83 -5.15
CA GLU A 186 -14.51 -20.31 -4.26
C GLU A 186 -13.53 -19.18 -3.88
N ALA A 187 -13.16 -18.33 -4.84
CA ALA A 187 -12.30 -17.19 -4.57
C ALA A 187 -13.00 -16.12 -3.71
N LEU A 188 -14.31 -15.91 -3.94
CA LEU A 188 -15.14 -15.03 -3.12
C LEU A 188 -15.28 -15.55 -1.69
N ALA A 189 -15.55 -16.86 -1.51
CA ALA A 189 -15.71 -17.48 -0.20
C ALA A 189 -14.42 -17.38 0.63
N ARG A 190 -13.27 -17.72 0.04
CA ARG A 190 -11.96 -17.57 0.73
C ARG A 190 -11.69 -16.15 1.18
N ARG A 191 -11.99 -15.17 0.32
CA ARG A 191 -11.79 -13.76 0.66
C ARG A 191 -12.79 -13.26 1.69
N SER A 192 -14.04 -13.70 1.60
CA SER A 192 -15.12 -13.38 2.54
C SER A 192 -14.77 -13.80 3.96
N ALA A 193 -14.30 -15.03 4.14
CA ALA A 193 -13.86 -15.52 5.43
C ALA A 193 -12.74 -14.65 6.03
N LEU A 194 -11.74 -14.25 5.24
CA LEU A 194 -10.67 -13.36 5.68
C LEU A 194 -11.16 -11.95 6.05
N VAL A 195 -12.08 -11.41 5.24
CA VAL A 195 -12.65 -10.07 5.48
C VAL A 195 -13.54 -10.08 6.72
N SER A 196 -14.31 -11.15 6.93
CA SER A 196 -15.15 -11.33 8.12
C SER A 196 -14.30 -11.38 9.39
N GLN A 197 -13.23 -12.18 9.39
CA GLN A 197 -12.28 -12.22 10.50
C GLN A 197 -11.63 -10.86 10.76
N LEU A 198 -11.25 -10.14 9.69
CA LEU A 198 -10.67 -8.81 9.81
C LEU A 198 -11.67 -7.78 10.36
N LYS A 199 -12.91 -7.78 9.85
CA LYS A 199 -13.99 -6.90 10.36
C LYS A 199 -14.24 -7.18 11.86
N PHE A 200 -14.34 -8.45 12.24
CA PHE A 200 -14.53 -8.86 13.62
C PHE A 200 -13.39 -8.36 14.53
N ALA A 201 -12.15 -8.56 14.13
CA ALA A 201 -10.99 -8.09 14.86
C ALA A 201 -10.95 -6.54 14.97
N VAL A 202 -11.32 -5.82 13.90
CA VAL A 202 -11.41 -4.35 13.92
C VAL A 202 -12.57 -3.87 14.82
N THR A 203 -13.71 -4.56 14.79
CA THR A 203 -14.88 -4.19 15.64
C THR A 203 -14.57 -4.37 17.12
N LEU A 204 -13.81 -5.41 17.47
CA LEU A 204 -13.35 -5.64 18.84
C LEU A 204 -12.14 -4.75 19.22
N GLN A 205 -11.68 -3.88 18.31
CA GLN A 205 -10.43 -3.10 18.46
C GLN A 205 -9.20 -3.99 18.77
N ASP A 206 -9.30 -5.29 18.47
CA ASP A 206 -8.24 -6.25 18.70
C ASP A 206 -7.20 -6.18 17.58
N VAL A 207 -6.35 -5.16 17.68
CA VAL A 207 -5.22 -4.95 16.79
C VAL A 207 -4.28 -6.16 16.79
N ARG A 208 -4.22 -6.91 17.89
CA ARG A 208 -3.39 -8.11 18.01
C ARG A 208 -3.87 -9.22 17.06
N THR A 209 -5.17 -9.51 17.04
CA THR A 209 -5.73 -10.52 16.13
C THR A 209 -5.55 -10.10 14.67
N VAL A 210 -5.68 -8.82 14.33
CA VAL A 210 -5.37 -8.32 12.97
C VAL A 210 -3.91 -8.55 12.61
N VAL A 211 -2.98 -8.26 13.51
CA VAL A 211 -1.54 -8.45 13.29
C VAL A 211 -1.19 -9.93 13.21
N LEU A 212 -1.76 -10.78 14.07
CA LEU A 212 -1.55 -12.24 14.05
C LEU A 212 -2.09 -12.88 12.76
N LEU A 213 -3.31 -12.51 12.32
CA LEU A 213 -3.89 -12.95 11.05
C LEU A 213 -3.01 -12.51 9.86
N ARG A 214 -2.55 -11.26 9.87
CA ARG A 214 -1.62 -10.75 8.85
C ARG A 214 -0.30 -11.51 8.87
N ARG A 215 0.22 -11.86 10.05
CA ARG A 215 1.44 -12.68 10.19
C ARG A 215 1.23 -14.10 9.68
N GLN A 216 0.14 -14.76 10.03
CA GLN A 216 -0.19 -16.10 9.53
C GLN A 216 -0.26 -16.09 7.99
N LEU A 217 -0.94 -15.11 7.40
CA LEU A 217 -1.00 -14.94 5.94
C LEU A 217 0.37 -14.67 5.31
N SER A 218 1.26 -13.98 6.00
CA SER A 218 2.63 -13.74 5.50
C SER A 218 3.52 -14.98 5.65
N GLN A 219 3.33 -15.80 6.67
CA GLN A 219 4.09 -17.02 6.93
C GLN A 219 3.78 -18.12 5.90
N GLU A 220 2.52 -18.23 5.44
CA GLU A 220 2.14 -19.19 4.40
C GLU A 220 2.95 -19.06 3.10
N HIS A 221 3.65 -17.94 2.90
CA HIS A 221 4.41 -17.65 1.68
C HIS A 221 5.92 -17.52 1.90
N MET A 222 6.43 -18.01 3.03
CA MET A 222 7.87 -18.02 3.28
C MET A 222 8.62 -18.92 2.28
N ARG A 223 9.81 -18.50 1.89
CA ARG A 223 10.66 -19.30 1.00
C ARG A 223 11.23 -20.49 1.74
N VAL A 224 11.16 -21.65 1.11
CA VAL A 224 11.80 -22.88 1.64
C VAL A 224 13.33 -22.74 1.61
N LYS A 225 13.88 -22.10 0.56
CA LYS A 225 15.34 -21.90 0.41
C LYS A 225 15.71 -20.43 0.71
N PRO A 226 16.72 -20.16 1.54
CA PRO A 226 17.21 -18.82 1.81
C PRO A 226 17.82 -18.18 0.55
N TRP A 227 17.81 -16.83 0.47
CA TRP A 227 18.45 -16.07 -0.61
C TRP A 227 19.95 -16.30 -0.67
N VAL A 228 20.60 -16.26 0.50
CA VAL A 228 22.03 -16.45 0.67
C VAL A 228 22.25 -17.31 1.91
N LYS A 229 23.20 -18.21 1.84
CA LYS A 229 23.61 -19.00 3.02
C LYS A 229 24.33 -18.07 4.00
N VAL A 230 23.83 -17.99 5.22
CA VAL A 230 24.44 -17.13 6.26
C VAL A 230 25.87 -17.63 6.57
N PRO A 231 26.88 -16.75 6.46
CA PRO A 231 28.28 -17.10 6.77
C PRO A 231 28.43 -17.62 8.20
N ARG A 232 29.38 -18.51 8.43
CA ARG A 232 29.63 -19.09 9.77
C ARG A 232 29.94 -18.04 10.83
N LEU A 233 30.58 -16.93 10.46
CA LEU A 233 30.93 -15.83 11.35
C LEU A 233 29.68 -15.17 11.97
N LEU A 234 28.65 -14.92 11.17
CA LEU A 234 27.39 -14.32 11.60
C LEU A 234 26.48 -15.29 12.38
N ARG A 235 26.84 -16.58 12.42
CA ARG A 235 26.16 -17.62 13.23
C ARG A 235 26.70 -17.73 14.65
N ARG A 236 27.81 -17.08 14.98
CA ARG A 236 28.40 -17.12 16.34
C ARG A 236 27.43 -16.57 17.36
N ASP A 237 26.69 -15.53 16.99
CA ASP A 237 25.63 -14.98 17.81
C ASP A 237 24.29 -15.62 17.44
N VAL A 238 23.71 -16.34 18.40
CA VAL A 238 22.45 -17.10 18.19
C VAL A 238 21.30 -16.16 17.83
N VAL A 239 21.22 -15.00 18.48
CA VAL A 239 20.15 -13.99 18.32
C VAL A 239 20.22 -13.33 16.95
N VAL A 240 21.39 -12.75 16.65
CA VAL A 240 21.64 -12.10 15.36
C VAL A 240 21.53 -13.10 14.20
N GLY A 241 22.06 -14.30 14.41
CA GLY A 241 21.99 -15.39 13.41
C GLY A 241 20.57 -15.84 13.11
N ARG A 242 19.66 -15.87 14.12
CA ARG A 242 18.22 -16.15 13.92
C ARG A 242 17.56 -15.02 13.14
N GLY A 243 17.79 -13.77 13.52
CA GLY A 243 17.24 -12.60 12.82
C GLY A 243 17.64 -12.57 11.34
N ILE A 244 18.92 -12.73 11.02
CA ILE A 244 19.41 -12.77 9.64
C ILE A 244 18.81 -13.96 8.88
N ARG A 245 18.73 -15.13 9.49
CA ARG A 245 18.13 -16.31 8.85
C ARG A 245 16.65 -16.07 8.53
N SER A 246 15.89 -15.50 9.42
CA SER A 246 14.49 -15.14 9.18
C SER A 246 14.36 -14.19 7.98
N MET A 247 15.17 -13.13 7.92
CA MET A 247 15.19 -12.19 6.80
C MET A 247 15.54 -12.85 5.45
N MET A 248 16.47 -13.82 5.45
CA MET A 248 16.86 -14.55 4.22
C MET A 248 15.77 -15.45 3.66
N HIS A 249 14.75 -15.78 4.43
CA HIS A 249 13.58 -16.54 3.98
C HIS A 249 12.40 -15.66 3.54
N PHE A 250 12.52 -14.34 3.59
CA PHE A 250 11.46 -13.45 3.14
C PHE A 250 11.17 -13.63 1.64
N PRO A 251 9.89 -13.67 1.24
CA PRO A 251 9.53 -13.75 -0.17
C PRO A 251 9.97 -12.48 -0.91
N LEU A 252 10.30 -12.60 -2.19
CA LEU A 252 10.73 -11.46 -3.03
C LEU A 252 9.76 -10.27 -2.94
N ARG A 253 8.47 -10.55 -2.91
CA ARG A 253 7.42 -9.51 -2.80
C ARG A 253 7.60 -8.64 -1.56
N ARG A 254 7.97 -9.25 -0.42
CA ARG A 254 8.19 -8.53 0.84
C ARG A 254 9.45 -7.67 0.76
N VAL A 255 10.54 -8.24 0.24
CA VAL A 255 11.80 -7.51 0.06
C VAL A 255 11.62 -6.30 -0.86
N VAL A 256 10.93 -6.50 -2.00
CA VAL A 256 10.61 -5.40 -2.93
C VAL A 256 9.72 -4.33 -2.26
N ARG A 257 8.70 -4.75 -1.51
CA ARG A 257 7.84 -3.82 -0.76
C ARG A 257 8.64 -2.99 0.25
N MET A 258 9.48 -3.64 1.04
CA MET A 258 10.35 -2.97 2.03
C MET A 258 11.27 -1.96 1.34
N LYS A 259 11.88 -2.34 0.22
CA LYS A 259 12.73 -1.45 -0.59
C LYS A 259 11.94 -0.25 -1.14
N LEU A 260 10.73 -0.48 -1.66
CA LEU A 260 9.87 0.59 -2.17
C LEU A 260 9.41 1.54 -1.05
N LEU A 261 9.02 1.00 0.10
CA LEU A 261 8.65 1.81 1.27
C LEU A 261 9.81 2.67 1.76
N ASN A 262 11.03 2.11 1.78
CA ASN A 262 12.24 2.87 2.12
C ASN A 262 12.48 4.01 1.13
N ILE A 263 12.42 3.73 -0.18
CA ILE A 263 12.55 4.76 -1.23
C ILE A 263 11.48 5.85 -1.03
N THR A 264 10.22 5.46 -0.86
CA THR A 264 9.12 6.41 -0.64
C THR A 264 9.36 7.28 0.59
N ALA A 265 9.81 6.70 1.70
CA ALA A 265 10.08 7.43 2.93
C ALA A 265 11.21 8.46 2.73
N VAL A 266 12.36 8.05 2.17
CA VAL A 266 13.51 8.93 1.96
C VAL A 266 13.18 10.06 1.00
N VAL A 267 12.54 9.75 -0.14
CA VAL A 267 12.12 10.76 -1.11
C VAL A 267 11.11 11.73 -0.50
N ALA A 268 10.14 11.23 0.25
CA ALA A 268 9.14 12.04 0.93
C ALA A 268 9.78 12.99 1.97
N LEU A 269 10.78 12.54 2.71
CA LEU A 269 11.53 13.36 3.67
C LEU A 269 12.29 14.49 2.96
N VAL A 270 12.96 14.19 1.85
CA VAL A 270 13.67 15.21 1.05
C VAL A 270 12.69 16.24 0.49
N ILE A 271 11.55 15.82 -0.04
CA ILE A 271 10.50 16.70 -0.55
C ILE A 271 9.93 17.57 0.60
N ALA A 272 9.71 16.99 1.78
CA ALA A 272 9.22 17.70 2.94
C ALA A 272 10.20 18.77 3.41
N TRP A 273 11.49 18.44 3.47
CA TRP A 273 12.56 19.37 3.82
C TRP A 273 12.60 20.59 2.89
N ARG A 274 12.28 20.39 1.61
CA ARG A 274 12.23 21.45 0.62
C ARG A 274 10.96 22.29 0.64
N GLY A 275 10.15 22.18 1.66
CA GLY A 275 9.00 23.03 1.92
C GLY A 275 7.63 22.41 1.65
N THR A 276 7.54 21.13 1.26
CA THR A 276 6.26 20.42 1.18
C THR A 276 5.99 19.62 2.46
N THR A 277 5.90 20.30 3.58
CA THR A 277 5.72 19.72 4.92
C THR A 277 4.63 18.64 5.02
N PRO A 278 3.45 18.72 4.36
CA PRO A 278 2.44 17.67 4.45
C PRO A 278 2.91 16.28 3.99
N VAL A 279 3.95 16.21 3.16
CA VAL A 279 4.53 14.94 2.67
C VAL A 279 5.22 14.14 3.79
N VAL A 280 5.51 14.77 4.93
CA VAL A 280 5.99 14.07 6.16
C VAL A 280 5.01 12.96 6.58
N ILE A 281 3.71 13.15 6.39
CA ILE A 281 2.71 12.12 6.69
C ILE A 281 2.96 10.86 5.84
N VAL A 282 3.27 11.04 4.56
CA VAL A 282 3.59 9.92 3.65
C VAL A 282 4.88 9.22 4.11
N ALA A 283 5.89 10.00 4.51
CA ALA A 283 7.12 9.45 5.08
C ALA A 283 6.84 8.64 6.34
N GLY A 284 6.07 9.19 7.28
CA GLY A 284 5.71 8.53 8.53
C GLY A 284 4.96 7.22 8.33
N LEU A 285 3.96 7.21 7.44
CA LEU A 285 3.20 6.00 7.09
C LEU A 285 4.10 4.95 6.43
N ALA A 286 4.96 5.35 5.50
CA ALA A 286 5.89 4.45 4.84
C ALA A 286 6.89 3.84 5.85
N LEU A 287 7.43 4.64 6.76
CA LEU A 287 8.33 4.20 7.83
C LEU A 287 7.64 3.26 8.82
N PHE A 288 6.40 3.55 9.19
CA PHE A 288 5.62 2.69 10.08
C PHE A 288 5.39 1.31 9.46
N VAL A 289 4.93 1.26 8.22
CA VAL A 289 4.70 -0.02 7.52
C VAL A 289 6.02 -0.77 7.27
N LEU A 290 7.09 -0.06 6.92
CA LEU A 290 8.43 -0.62 6.78
C LEU A 290 8.92 -1.21 8.11
N GLY A 291 8.76 -0.46 9.19
CA GLY A 291 9.14 -0.90 10.54
C GLY A 291 8.45 -2.20 10.93
N LEU A 292 7.12 -2.31 10.72
CA LEU A 292 6.36 -3.53 10.98
C LEU A 292 6.88 -4.73 10.17
N ASP A 293 7.30 -4.51 8.92
CA ASP A 293 7.84 -5.59 8.08
C ASP A 293 9.24 -6.02 8.52
N VAL A 294 10.09 -5.08 8.90
CA VAL A 294 11.49 -5.37 9.27
C VAL A 294 11.58 -5.95 10.68
N VAL A 295 10.72 -5.54 11.61
CA VAL A 295 10.69 -6.00 13.01
C VAL A 295 10.02 -7.38 13.17
N GLU A 296 9.47 -7.97 12.12
CA GLU A 296 8.81 -9.28 12.16
C GLU A 296 9.58 -10.38 12.91
N PRO A 297 10.93 -10.55 12.75
CA PRO A 297 11.67 -11.56 13.52
C PRO A 297 11.62 -11.34 15.03
N LEU A 298 11.68 -10.08 15.48
CA LEU A 298 11.52 -9.73 16.89
C LEU A 298 10.12 -10.04 17.39
N SER A 299 9.11 -9.70 16.59
CA SER A 299 7.72 -9.96 16.94
C SER A 299 7.43 -11.46 17.11
N GLN A 300 8.07 -12.32 16.29
CA GLN A 300 7.95 -13.78 16.43
C GLN A 300 8.58 -14.30 17.72
N GLU A 301 9.66 -13.70 18.20
CA GLU A 301 10.26 -14.05 19.48
C GLU A 301 9.39 -13.60 20.67
N VAL A 302 8.75 -12.43 20.56
CA VAL A 302 7.80 -11.93 21.58
C VAL A 302 6.57 -12.83 21.68
N ASP A 303 6.07 -13.32 20.54
CA ASP A 303 4.90 -14.21 20.48
C ASP A 303 5.19 -15.65 20.98
N GLN A 304 6.47 -16.03 21.10
CA GLN A 304 6.91 -17.36 21.52
C GLN A 304 7.88 -17.29 22.71
N PRO A 305 7.39 -16.96 23.90
CA PRO A 305 8.22 -16.76 25.10
C PRO A 305 9.07 -18.00 25.45
N ASP A 306 8.57 -19.21 25.22
CA ASP A 306 9.29 -20.45 25.50
C ASP A 306 10.64 -20.55 24.76
N ARG A 307 10.73 -19.92 23.59
CA ARG A 307 12.01 -19.87 22.83
C ARG A 307 13.01 -18.90 23.44
N THR A 308 12.53 -17.83 24.04
CA THR A 308 13.38 -16.83 24.71
C THR A 308 13.85 -17.36 26.07
N ASP A 309 13.00 -18.05 26.80
CA ASP A 309 13.29 -18.62 28.13
C ASP A 309 14.28 -19.81 28.05
N SER A 310 14.44 -20.42 26.87
CA SER A 310 15.48 -21.44 26.66
C SER A 310 16.91 -20.89 26.63
N LEU A 311 17.09 -19.55 26.57
CA LEU A 311 18.39 -18.91 26.56
C LEU A 311 18.71 -18.36 27.97
N PRO A 312 19.92 -18.63 28.52
CA PRO A 312 20.33 -18.14 29.84
C PRO A 312 20.73 -16.65 29.77
N VAL A 313 19.84 -15.81 29.24
CA VAL A 313 20.09 -14.39 29.01
C VAL A 313 18.87 -13.58 29.39
N GLU A 314 19.05 -12.41 29.98
CA GLU A 314 17.96 -11.51 30.32
C GLU A 314 17.12 -11.12 29.09
N ARG A 315 15.79 -11.19 29.20
CA ARG A 315 14.86 -10.90 28.10
C ARG A 315 15.07 -9.53 27.49
N GLY A 316 15.29 -8.48 28.32
CA GLY A 316 15.51 -7.12 27.86
C GLY A 316 16.75 -6.99 26.95
N TYR A 317 17.85 -7.63 27.35
CA TYR A 317 19.07 -7.69 26.54
C TYR A 317 18.84 -8.42 25.22
N LEU A 318 18.15 -9.56 25.27
CA LEU A 318 17.84 -10.37 24.10
C LEU A 318 16.97 -9.59 23.08
N MET A 319 15.92 -8.91 23.55
CA MET A 319 15.06 -8.08 22.71
C MET A 319 15.81 -6.91 22.07
N THR A 320 16.68 -6.23 22.86
CA THR A 320 17.51 -5.14 22.34
C THR A 320 18.46 -5.64 21.25
N LYS A 321 19.03 -6.80 21.43
CA LYS A 321 19.94 -7.42 20.47
C LYS A 321 19.24 -7.85 19.18
N HIS A 322 17.95 -8.24 19.26
CA HIS A 322 17.13 -8.54 18.10
C HIS A 322 16.86 -7.31 17.21
N LEU A 323 17.00 -6.08 17.73
CA LEU A 323 16.84 -4.84 16.95
C LEU A 323 17.98 -4.57 15.98
N ILE A 324 19.16 -5.18 16.19
CA ILE A 324 20.33 -4.97 15.32
C ILE A 324 20.03 -5.34 13.87
N VAL A 325 19.40 -6.49 13.65
CA VAL A 325 19.12 -6.97 12.28
C VAL A 325 18.08 -6.10 11.57
N PRO A 326 16.92 -5.76 12.15
CA PRO A 326 16.00 -4.77 11.62
C PRO A 326 16.65 -3.43 11.26
N ALA A 327 17.44 -2.86 12.19
CA ALA A 327 18.13 -1.60 11.97
C ALA A 327 19.10 -1.66 10.78
N LEU A 328 19.96 -2.67 10.74
CA LEU A 328 20.88 -2.89 9.62
C LEU A 328 20.15 -3.12 8.30
N THR A 329 19.05 -3.88 8.29
CA THR A 329 18.28 -4.14 7.08
C THR A 329 17.62 -2.87 6.54
N SER A 330 17.05 -2.04 7.40
CA SER A 330 16.45 -0.77 6.99
C SER A 330 17.51 0.19 6.42
N LEU A 331 18.68 0.27 7.04
CA LEU A 331 19.80 1.07 6.56
C LEU A 331 20.41 0.53 5.26
N LEU A 332 20.42 -0.78 5.05
CA LEU A 332 20.90 -1.39 3.81
C LEU A 332 20.09 -0.95 2.57
N PHE A 333 18.81 -0.62 2.75
CA PHE A 333 17.96 -0.13 1.67
C PHE A 333 18.06 1.40 1.46
N LEU A 334 18.63 2.14 2.40
CA LEU A 334 18.77 3.61 2.35
C LEU A 334 19.44 4.12 1.05
N PRO A 335 20.55 3.51 0.56
CA PRO A 335 21.17 3.98 -0.68
C PRO A 335 20.22 4.00 -1.89
N ALA A 336 19.26 3.07 -1.96
CA ALA A 336 18.29 3.07 -3.03
C ALA A 336 17.37 4.32 -2.98
N GLY A 337 16.96 4.72 -1.79
CA GLY A 337 16.18 5.95 -1.57
C GLY A 337 16.99 7.20 -1.92
N VAL A 338 18.27 7.23 -1.52
CA VAL A 338 19.20 8.32 -1.83
C VAL A 338 19.39 8.46 -3.35
N VAL A 339 19.61 7.36 -4.05
CA VAL A 339 19.77 7.36 -5.52
C VAL A 339 18.52 7.91 -6.20
N VAL A 340 17.33 7.46 -5.79
CA VAL A 340 16.08 7.96 -6.39
C VAL A 340 15.88 9.44 -6.08
N ALA A 341 16.14 9.88 -4.86
CA ALA A 341 16.07 11.30 -4.50
C ALA A 341 17.04 12.15 -5.33
N PHE A 342 18.29 11.67 -5.53
CA PHE A 342 19.28 12.32 -6.38
C PHE A 342 18.88 12.37 -7.86
N LEU A 343 18.30 11.29 -8.40
CA LEU A 343 17.81 11.28 -9.79
C LEU A 343 16.65 12.27 -10.00
N MET A 344 15.83 12.52 -8.98
CA MET A 344 14.77 13.53 -9.04
C MET A 344 15.33 14.95 -8.98
N GLU A 345 16.42 15.13 -8.26
CA GLU A 345 17.09 16.41 -8.14
C GLU A 345 18.61 16.21 -7.97
N PRO A 346 19.37 16.33 -9.08
CA PRO A 346 20.80 16.02 -9.12
C PRO A 346 21.65 17.13 -8.49
N GLN A 347 21.54 17.29 -7.16
CA GLN A 347 22.34 18.21 -6.37
C GLN A 347 23.05 17.45 -5.25
N ALA A 348 24.30 17.80 -4.96
CA ALA A 348 25.06 17.18 -3.85
C ALA A 348 24.37 17.34 -2.49
N SER A 349 23.70 18.47 -2.26
CA SER A 349 22.89 18.73 -1.07
C SER A 349 21.76 17.72 -0.88
N THR A 350 21.15 17.22 -1.96
CA THR A 350 20.08 16.21 -1.92
C THR A 350 20.57 14.91 -1.30
N ILE A 351 21.80 14.49 -1.61
CA ILE A 351 22.43 13.31 -1.01
C ILE A 351 22.62 13.55 0.50
N GLY A 352 23.14 14.72 0.88
CA GLY A 352 23.33 15.08 2.28
C GLY A 352 22.01 15.04 3.08
N TYR A 353 20.96 15.67 2.57
CA TYR A 353 19.64 15.66 3.21
C TYR A 353 19.03 14.26 3.29
N ALA A 354 19.18 13.45 2.25
CA ALA A 354 18.66 12.09 2.23
C ALA A 354 19.31 11.20 3.31
N PHE A 355 20.60 11.35 3.56
CA PHE A 355 21.29 10.65 4.67
C PHE A 355 20.94 11.26 6.03
N LEU A 356 21.02 12.59 6.16
CA LEU A 356 20.77 13.29 7.42
C LEU A 356 19.38 13.03 7.98
N LEU A 357 18.37 13.03 7.13
CA LEU A 357 16.98 12.78 7.51
C LEU A 357 16.66 11.29 7.49
N GLY A 358 17.17 10.55 6.51
CA GLY A 358 16.85 9.14 6.29
C GLY A 358 17.35 8.22 7.41
N ILE A 359 18.58 8.40 7.89
CA ILE A 359 19.14 7.53 8.94
C ILE A 359 18.31 7.60 10.23
N PRO A 360 18.11 8.77 10.85
CA PRO A 360 17.37 8.84 12.11
C PRO A 360 15.89 8.46 11.93
N ALA A 361 15.28 8.81 10.80
CA ALA A 361 13.90 8.45 10.52
C ALA A 361 13.69 6.94 10.37
N LEU A 362 14.59 6.23 9.68
CA LEU A 362 14.56 4.77 9.56
C LEU A 362 14.77 4.08 10.91
N LEU A 363 15.74 4.53 11.69
CA LEU A 363 15.96 3.98 13.03
C LEU A 363 14.79 4.27 13.96
N GLY A 364 14.21 5.47 13.90
CA GLY A 364 12.99 5.84 14.63
C GLY A 364 11.79 4.99 14.23
N GLY A 365 11.61 4.71 12.92
CA GLY A 365 10.58 3.81 12.42
C GLY A 365 10.72 2.37 12.93
N VAL A 366 11.95 1.85 12.97
CA VAL A 366 12.26 0.52 13.55
C VAL A 366 11.98 0.52 15.05
N ALA A 367 12.42 1.55 15.79
CA ALA A 367 12.18 1.64 17.23
C ALA A 367 10.68 1.73 17.56
N GLY A 368 9.92 2.57 16.85
CA GLY A 368 8.47 2.68 17.03
C GLY A 368 7.74 1.36 16.75
N ALA A 369 8.12 0.65 15.70
CA ALA A 369 7.55 -0.66 15.38
C ALA A 369 7.93 -1.73 16.43
N ALA A 370 9.15 -1.67 16.98
CA ALA A 370 9.60 -2.56 18.05
C ALA A 370 8.81 -2.34 19.33
N ILE A 371 8.62 -1.09 19.76
CA ILE A 371 7.81 -0.72 20.91
C ILE A 371 6.39 -1.27 20.74
N ASN A 372 5.77 -1.02 19.58
CA ASN A 372 4.43 -1.54 19.27
C ASN A 372 4.36 -3.08 19.31
N SER A 373 5.45 -3.77 18.94
CA SER A 373 5.51 -5.23 18.96
C SER A 373 5.68 -5.81 20.37
N VAL A 374 6.38 -5.10 21.25
CA VAL A 374 6.68 -5.54 22.63
C VAL A 374 5.54 -5.20 23.59
N GLN A 375 4.90 -4.04 23.40
CA GLN A 375 3.79 -3.61 24.29
C GLN A 375 2.55 -4.51 24.17
N GLY A 376 2.45 -5.31 23.10
CA GLY A 376 1.27 -6.14 22.86
C GLY A 376 0.03 -5.33 22.48
N ALA A 377 -1.14 -5.99 22.44
CA ALA A 377 -2.40 -5.31 22.25
C ALA A 377 -2.77 -4.54 23.53
N PRO A 378 -3.31 -3.32 23.43
CA PRO A 378 -3.88 -2.64 24.58
C PRO A 378 -4.94 -3.56 25.21
N ASP A 379 -4.95 -3.66 26.55
CA ASP A 379 -5.94 -4.46 27.27
C ASP A 379 -7.34 -3.94 26.90
N PRO A 380 -8.20 -4.75 26.25
CA PRO A 380 -9.54 -4.33 25.88
C PRO A 380 -10.40 -3.96 27.11
N LEU A 381 -10.07 -4.50 28.28
CA LEU A 381 -10.72 -4.17 29.55
C LEU A 381 -10.14 -2.90 30.19
N GLY A 382 -8.89 -2.57 29.93
CA GLY A 382 -8.25 -1.34 30.43
C GLY A 382 -8.93 -0.07 29.91
N GLY A 383 -9.31 -0.05 28.62
CA GLY A 383 -10.06 1.04 28.02
C GLY A 383 -11.50 1.16 28.54
N ALA A 384 -12.17 0.04 28.79
CA ALA A 384 -13.50 0.00 29.35
C ALA A 384 -13.52 0.48 30.81
N ASN A 385 -12.51 0.10 31.60
CA ASN A 385 -12.39 0.55 32.98
C ASN A 385 -12.08 2.05 33.10
N ALA A 386 -11.31 2.62 32.18
CA ALA A 386 -11.09 4.07 32.12
C ALA A 386 -12.39 4.82 31.76
N GLY A 387 -13.20 4.30 30.85
CA GLY A 387 -14.51 4.83 30.50
C GLY A 387 -15.53 4.73 31.64
N LEU A 388 -15.54 3.60 32.37
CA LEU A 388 -16.39 3.41 33.53
C LEU A 388 -15.95 4.27 34.73
N ALA A 389 -14.65 4.44 34.95
CA ALA A 389 -14.14 5.34 36.00
C ALA A 389 -14.51 6.81 35.74
N LEU A 390 -14.44 7.27 34.46
CA LEU A 390 -14.88 8.61 34.08
C LEU A 390 -16.41 8.77 34.18
N SER A 391 -17.18 7.72 33.90
CA SER A 391 -18.64 7.70 34.06
C SER A 391 -19.08 7.76 35.53
N LEU A 392 -18.34 7.11 36.44
CA LEU A 392 -18.61 7.14 37.88
C LEU A 392 -18.26 8.48 38.56
N ILE A 393 -17.35 9.25 37.99
CA ILE A 393 -16.99 10.59 38.47
C ILE A 393 -18.09 11.64 38.10
N HIS A 394 -18.93 11.35 37.13
CA HIS A 394 -20.04 12.24 36.70
C HIS A 394 -21.41 11.91 37.33
N ILE A 395 -21.51 10.93 38.22
CA ILE A 395 -22.68 10.61 39.05
C ILE A 395 -22.46 11.12 40.47
#